data_1008c2d18ea5729b26e69dff353fe8c1
#
_entry.id   1008c2d18ea5729b26e69dff353fe8c1
#
_cell.length_a   1.000
_cell.length_b   1.000
_cell.length_c   1.000
_cell.angle_alpha   90.00
_cell.angle_beta   90.00
_cell.angle_gamma   90.00
#
_symmetry.space_group_name_H-M   'P 1'
#
loop_
_entity.id
_entity.type
_entity.pdbx_description
1 polymer ?
#
loop_
_entity_poly.entity_id
_entity_poly.type
_entity_poly.pdbx_seq_one_letter_code
_entity_poly.pdbx_strand_id
1 'polypeptide(L)'
;MKKNRNIILNEVENKLKVKFNDINILDTALTHSSFINENKNINSNERLEFLGDSILQLCISELLYNKYKDEPEGFLTKKRALIVCGNSLHEVAKKWNIGKYINMSKGDRKSVV
;
A
#
# COMPACT_ATOMS: atom_id res chain seq x y z
N MET A 1 4.72 -5.72 25.75
CA MET A 1 3.28 -5.51 25.57
C MET A 1 2.98 -5.04 24.16
N LYS A 2 2.00 -5.65 23.52
CA LYS A 2 1.62 -5.24 22.17
C LYS A 2 0.91 -3.90 22.22
N LYS A 3 1.30 -3.00 21.32
CA LYS A 3 0.63 -1.72 21.14
C LYS A 3 -0.81 -1.95 20.68
N ASN A 4 -1.77 -1.18 21.19
CA ASN A 4 -3.15 -1.28 20.76
C ASN A 4 -3.22 -0.99 19.25
N ARG A 5 -3.89 -1.88 18.50
CA ARG A 5 -3.97 -1.76 17.05
C ARG A 5 -4.62 -0.43 16.62
N ASN A 6 -5.63 0.03 17.35
CA ASN A 6 -6.28 1.31 17.02
C ASN A 6 -5.31 2.50 17.10
N ILE A 7 -4.39 2.47 18.06
CA ILE A 7 -3.37 3.52 18.17
C ILE A 7 -2.48 3.49 16.95
N ILE A 8 -2.08 2.30 16.50
CA ILE A 8 -1.24 2.13 15.31
C ILE A 8 -1.98 2.64 14.06
N LEU A 9 -3.24 2.29 13.91
CA LEU A 9 -4.04 2.74 12.75
C LEU A 9 -4.21 4.25 12.74
N ASN A 10 -4.39 4.86 13.91
CA ASN A 10 -4.47 6.31 14.02
C ASN A 10 -3.15 6.98 13.64
N GLU A 11 -2.02 6.37 13.99
CA GLU A 11 -0.71 6.88 13.57
C GLU A 11 -0.59 6.88 12.04
N VAL A 12 -1.08 5.81 11.38
CA VAL A 12 -1.05 5.72 9.93
C VAL A 12 -1.94 6.80 9.31
N GLU A 13 -3.15 6.99 9.83
CA GLU A 13 -4.04 8.03 9.34
C GLU A 13 -3.40 9.41 9.44
N ASN A 14 -2.75 9.70 10.56
CA ASN A 14 -2.07 10.98 10.76
C ASN A 14 -0.91 11.14 9.79
N LYS A 15 -0.16 10.08 9.55
CA LYS A 15 0.99 10.08 8.64
C LYS A 15 0.55 10.33 7.19
N LEU A 16 -0.55 9.70 6.77
CA LEU A 16 -1.09 9.83 5.43
C LEU A 16 -1.98 11.06 5.27
N LYS A 17 -2.34 11.71 6.38
CA LYS A 17 -3.26 12.87 6.41
C LYS A 17 -4.62 12.51 5.81
N VAL A 18 -5.10 11.32 6.12
CA VAL A 18 -6.38 10.80 5.64
C VAL A 18 -7.14 10.19 6.80
N LYS A 19 -8.45 10.39 6.83
CA LYS A 19 -9.35 9.80 7.82
C LYS A 19 -10.22 8.77 7.12
N PHE A 20 -10.23 7.54 7.65
CA PHE A 20 -11.05 6.47 7.08
C PHE A 20 -12.42 6.46 7.76
N ASN A 21 -13.49 6.41 6.96
CA ASN A 21 -14.84 6.25 7.49
C ASN A 21 -15.01 4.92 8.21
N ASP A 22 -14.37 3.87 7.67
CA ASP A 22 -14.31 2.56 8.30
C ASP A 22 -12.84 2.19 8.48
N ILE A 23 -12.37 2.29 9.71
CA ILE A 23 -10.97 2.03 10.04
C ILE A 23 -10.57 0.58 9.78
N ASN A 24 -11.55 -0.33 9.72
CA ASN A 24 -11.27 -1.74 9.43
C ASN A 24 -10.76 -1.95 8.01
N ILE A 25 -11.12 -1.08 7.09
CA ILE A 25 -10.60 -1.12 5.72
C ILE A 25 -9.09 -0.85 5.73
N LEU A 26 -8.66 0.15 6.50
CA LEU A 26 -7.23 0.43 6.66
C LEU A 26 -6.50 -0.74 7.31
N ASP A 27 -7.09 -1.33 8.34
CA ASP A 27 -6.48 -2.48 9.02
C ASP A 27 -6.32 -3.66 8.06
N THR A 28 -7.35 -3.94 7.25
CA THR A 28 -7.29 -5.00 6.24
C THR A 28 -6.21 -4.69 5.20
N ALA A 29 -6.11 -3.44 4.76
CA ALA A 29 -5.08 -3.03 3.81
C ALA A 29 -3.67 -3.28 4.35
N LEU A 30 -3.49 -3.20 5.65
CA LEU A 30 -2.20 -3.39 6.32
C LEU A 30 -2.03 -4.82 6.87
N THR A 31 -2.79 -5.78 6.36
CA THR A 31 -2.73 -7.17 6.81
C THR A 31 -2.24 -8.08 5.70
N HIS A 32 -1.01 -8.57 5.83
CA HIS A 32 -0.40 -9.49 4.87
C HIS A 32 -1.05 -10.89 4.99
N SER A 33 -1.10 -11.63 3.88
CA SER A 33 -1.72 -12.97 3.85
C SER A 33 -1.05 -13.96 4.83
N SER A 34 0.24 -13.78 5.13
CA SER A 34 0.93 -14.63 6.08
C SER A 34 0.33 -14.56 7.48
N PHE A 35 -0.26 -13.41 7.84
CA PHE A 35 -0.88 -13.22 9.15
C PHE A 35 -2.14 -14.08 9.31
N ILE A 36 -2.83 -14.37 8.21
CA ILE A 36 -4.07 -15.17 8.20
C ILE A 36 -3.78 -16.62 8.63
N ASN A 37 -2.62 -17.15 8.25
CA ASN A 37 -2.22 -18.50 8.64
C ASN A 37 -2.11 -18.65 10.15
N GLU A 38 -1.81 -17.56 10.84
CA GLU A 38 -1.73 -17.52 12.31
C GLU A 38 -3.04 -17.10 12.96
N ASN A 39 -3.87 -16.32 12.24
CA ASN A 39 -5.08 -15.68 12.75
C ASN A 39 -6.23 -15.85 11.76
N LYS A 40 -6.88 -17.01 11.78
CA LYS A 40 -7.81 -17.46 10.74
C LYS A 40 -9.07 -16.63 10.54
N ASN A 41 -9.44 -15.77 11.49
CA ASN A 41 -10.67 -14.98 11.40
C ASN A 41 -10.45 -13.56 10.85
N ILE A 42 -9.29 -13.32 10.24
CA ILE A 42 -8.90 -12.00 9.75
C ILE A 42 -8.73 -12.05 8.24
N ASN A 43 -9.24 -11.05 7.54
CA ASN A 43 -9.07 -10.92 6.09
C ASN A 43 -7.72 -10.28 5.78
N SER A 44 -7.07 -10.75 4.72
CA SER A 44 -5.82 -10.16 4.22
C SER A 44 -6.11 -9.05 3.21
N ASN A 45 -5.04 -8.37 2.78
CA ASN A 45 -5.14 -7.29 1.81
C ASN A 45 -5.18 -7.73 0.35
N GLU A 46 -5.26 -9.05 0.07
CA GLU A 46 -5.18 -9.54 -1.31
C GLU A 46 -6.22 -8.92 -2.24
N ARG A 47 -7.48 -8.82 -1.81
CA ARG A 47 -8.52 -8.23 -2.64
C ARG A 47 -8.34 -6.73 -2.80
N LEU A 48 -7.92 -6.05 -1.74
CA LEU A 48 -7.63 -4.62 -1.79
C LEU A 48 -6.42 -4.33 -2.66
N GLU A 49 -5.42 -5.20 -2.66
CA GLU A 49 -4.26 -5.08 -3.54
C GLU A 49 -4.69 -5.12 -5.01
N PHE A 50 -5.58 -6.06 -5.36
CA PHE A 50 -6.09 -6.17 -6.72
C PHE A 50 -6.78 -4.86 -7.16
N LEU A 51 -7.69 -4.36 -6.34
CA LEU A 51 -8.42 -3.12 -6.63
C LEU A 51 -7.47 -1.91 -6.62
N GLY A 52 -6.61 -1.87 -5.61
CA GLY A 52 -5.66 -0.77 -5.44
C GLY A 52 -4.68 -0.64 -6.59
N ASP A 53 -4.26 -1.75 -7.19
CA ASP A 53 -3.40 -1.74 -8.36
C ASP A 53 -4.05 -0.98 -9.51
N SER A 54 -5.33 -1.23 -9.75
CA SER A 54 -6.09 -0.54 -10.79
C SER A 54 -6.23 0.95 -10.51
N ILE A 55 -6.48 1.30 -9.24
CA ILE A 55 -6.60 2.70 -8.83
C ILE A 55 -5.26 3.42 -9.00
N LEU A 56 -4.17 2.80 -8.59
CA LEU A 56 -2.84 3.36 -8.75
C LEU A 56 -2.53 3.62 -10.22
N GLN A 57 -2.83 2.64 -11.09
CA GLN A 57 -2.63 2.79 -12.54
C GLN A 57 -3.41 3.99 -13.07
N LEU A 58 -4.66 4.14 -12.66
CA LEU A 58 -5.50 5.25 -13.09
C LEU A 58 -4.94 6.59 -12.62
N CYS A 59 -4.58 6.70 -11.37
CA CYS A 59 -4.07 7.94 -10.79
C CYS A 59 -2.76 8.38 -11.45
N ILE A 60 -1.84 7.45 -11.67
CA ILE A 60 -0.57 7.76 -12.33
C ILE A 60 -0.81 8.13 -13.79
N SER A 61 -1.73 7.42 -14.47
CA SER A 61 -2.08 7.74 -15.85
C SER A 61 -2.60 9.16 -16.00
N GLU A 62 -3.51 9.57 -15.11
CA GLU A 62 -4.07 10.91 -15.13
C GLU A 62 -2.98 11.97 -14.87
N LEU A 63 -2.13 11.71 -13.89
CA LEU A 63 -1.03 12.62 -13.55
C LEU A 63 -0.08 12.81 -14.74
N LEU A 64 0.31 11.73 -15.40
CA LEU A 64 1.22 11.78 -16.53
C LEU A 64 0.56 12.44 -17.76
N TYR A 65 -0.71 12.12 -17.98
CA TYR A 65 -1.48 12.71 -19.07
C TYR A 65 -1.52 14.23 -18.96
N ASN A 66 -1.72 14.74 -17.75
CA ASN A 66 -1.78 16.18 -17.51
C ASN A 66 -0.41 16.85 -17.50
N LYS A 67 0.61 16.13 -17.01
CA LYS A 67 1.95 16.68 -16.90
C LYS A 67 2.69 16.74 -18.24
N TYR A 68 2.56 15.70 -19.04
CA TYR A 68 3.27 15.56 -20.33
C TYR A 68 2.30 15.68 -21.50
N LYS A 69 1.75 16.86 -21.68
CA LYS A 69 0.66 17.09 -22.66
C LYS A 69 1.06 16.86 -24.09
N ASP A 70 2.35 17.04 -24.41
CA ASP A 70 2.83 16.94 -25.80
C ASP A 70 3.55 15.62 -26.09
N GLU A 71 3.62 14.72 -25.12
CA GLU A 71 4.31 13.45 -25.30
C GLU A 71 3.37 12.35 -25.82
N PRO A 72 3.87 11.45 -26.68
CA PRO A 72 3.04 10.38 -27.24
C PRO A 72 2.74 9.29 -26.23
N GLU A 73 1.75 8.47 -26.56
CA GLU A 73 1.29 7.36 -25.69
C GLU A 73 2.42 6.43 -25.27
N GLY A 74 3.35 6.11 -26.18
CA GLY A 74 4.47 5.23 -25.84
C GLY A 74 5.35 5.77 -24.73
N PHE A 75 5.59 7.08 -24.72
CA PHE A 75 6.34 7.72 -23.62
C PHE A 75 5.57 7.61 -22.31
N LEU A 76 4.27 7.89 -22.34
CA LEU A 76 3.43 7.84 -21.14
C LEU A 76 3.36 6.43 -20.55
N THR A 77 3.23 5.43 -21.42
CA THR A 77 3.18 4.02 -21.02
C THR A 77 4.47 3.59 -20.35
N LYS A 78 5.61 3.97 -20.91
CA LYS A 78 6.91 3.65 -20.31
C LYS A 78 7.11 4.34 -18.97
N LYS A 79 6.75 5.61 -18.87
CA LYS A 79 6.83 6.36 -17.62
C LYS A 79 5.98 5.72 -16.53
N ARG A 80 4.74 5.35 -16.86
CA ARG A 80 3.84 4.70 -15.92
C ARG A 80 4.44 3.40 -15.41
N ALA A 81 4.98 2.58 -16.30
CA ALA A 81 5.59 1.30 -15.93
C ALA A 81 6.73 1.50 -14.92
N LEU A 82 7.56 2.54 -15.11
CA LEU A 82 8.66 2.84 -14.21
C LEU A 82 8.18 3.30 -12.83
N ILE A 83 7.07 4.01 -12.78
CA ILE A 83 6.52 4.54 -11.53
C ILE A 83 5.81 3.46 -10.72
N VAL A 84 5.03 2.60 -11.40
CA VAL A 84 4.23 1.58 -10.69
C VAL A 84 4.97 0.26 -10.49
N CYS A 85 6.24 0.17 -10.88
CA CYS A 85 7.00 -1.06 -10.70
C CYS A 85 7.29 -1.32 -9.21
N GLY A 86 7.53 -2.60 -8.88
CA GLY A 86 7.76 -3.02 -7.51
C GLY A 86 8.88 -2.26 -6.81
N ASN A 87 9.98 -1.97 -7.52
CA ASN A 87 11.11 -1.26 -6.94
C ASN A 87 10.75 0.17 -6.52
N SER A 88 10.01 0.90 -7.37
CA SER A 88 9.59 2.27 -7.06
C SER A 88 8.63 2.30 -5.89
N LEU A 89 7.67 1.38 -5.86
CA LEU A 89 6.69 1.29 -4.77
C LEU A 89 7.38 0.90 -3.45
N HIS A 90 8.37 0.02 -3.52
CA HIS A 90 9.16 -0.38 -2.35
C HIS A 90 9.90 0.83 -1.76
N GLU A 91 10.50 1.66 -2.61
CA GLU A 91 11.19 2.86 -2.14
C GLU A 91 10.25 3.83 -1.43
N VAL A 92 9.04 4.02 -1.94
CA VAL A 92 8.03 4.86 -1.30
C VAL A 92 7.63 4.28 0.05
N ALA A 93 7.38 2.96 0.11
CA ALA A 93 7.00 2.28 1.34
C ALA A 93 8.10 2.41 2.41
N LYS A 94 9.36 2.34 2.01
CA LYS A 94 10.49 2.54 2.92
C LYS A 94 10.52 3.97 3.47
N LYS A 95 10.31 4.96 2.63
CA LYS A 95 10.29 6.36 3.05
C LYS A 95 9.17 6.61 4.04
N TRP A 96 8.03 5.96 3.87
CA TRP A 96 6.89 6.09 4.77
C TRP A 96 6.99 5.18 5.98
N ASN A 97 7.97 4.28 6.00
CA ASN A 97 8.16 3.30 7.06
C ASN A 97 6.89 2.48 7.32
N ILE A 98 6.24 2.08 6.22
CA ILE A 98 4.96 1.36 6.27
C ILE A 98 5.11 -0.02 6.89
N GLY A 99 6.27 -0.66 6.71
CA GLY A 99 6.50 -2.04 7.16
C GLY A 99 6.21 -2.25 8.65
N LYS A 100 6.47 -1.26 9.48
CA LYS A 100 6.25 -1.39 10.93
C LYS A 100 4.77 -1.45 11.32
N TYR A 101 3.88 -1.06 10.41
CA TYR A 101 2.43 -1.05 10.67
C TYR A 101 1.73 -2.29 10.13
N ILE A 102 2.42 -3.13 9.38
CA ILE A 102 1.82 -4.27 8.68
C ILE A 102 1.70 -5.48 9.60
N ASN A 103 0.51 -6.08 9.64
CA ASN A 103 0.29 -7.38 10.27
C ASN A 103 0.85 -8.46 9.34
N MET A 104 1.84 -9.18 9.79
CA MET A 104 2.40 -10.29 9.01
C MET A 104 2.96 -11.34 9.96
N SER A 105 3.25 -12.54 9.44
CA SER A 105 3.85 -13.60 10.24
C SER A 105 5.26 -13.19 10.67
N LYS A 106 5.74 -13.81 11.75
CA LYS A 106 7.08 -13.54 12.26
C LYS A 106 8.17 -13.85 11.23
N GLY A 107 7.97 -14.91 10.44
CA GLY A 107 8.91 -15.29 9.40
C GLY A 107 9.01 -14.26 8.30
N ASP A 108 7.87 -13.79 7.81
CA ASP A 108 7.83 -12.80 6.74
C ASP A 108 8.34 -11.44 7.20
N ARG A 109 8.09 -11.08 8.45
CA ARG A 109 8.59 -9.81 9.00
C ARG A 109 10.12 -9.76 9.01
N LYS A 110 10.77 -10.88 9.25
CA LYS A 110 12.23 -10.95 9.22
C LYS A 110 12.81 -10.65 7.84
N SER A 111 12.08 -10.98 6.77
CA SER A 111 12.55 -10.75 5.40
C SER A 111 12.32 -9.31 4.94
N VAL A 112 11.46 -8.55 5.62
CA VAL A 112 11.15 -7.16 5.28
C VAL A 112 12.14 -6.18 5.91
N VAL A 113 12.70 -6.56 7.04
CA VAL A 113 13.70 -5.74 7.76
C VAL A 113 15.13 -5.89 7.18
#